data_f1add31e3c5a6c69e9bd1320f1d5ea44
#
_entry.id   f1add31e3c5a6c69e9bd1320f1d5ea44
#
_cell.length_a   1.000
_cell.length_b   1.000
_cell.length_c   1.000
_cell.angle_alpha   90.00
_cell.angle_beta   90.00
_cell.angle_gamma   90.00
#
_symmetry.space_group_name_H-M   'P 1'
#
loop_
_entity.id
_entity.type
_entity.pdbx_description
1 polymer ?
#
loop_
_entity_poly.entity_id
_entity_poly.type
_entity_poly.pdbx_seq_one_letter_code
_entity_poly.pdbx_strand_id
1 'polypeptide(L)'
;GAQISDSGVILTKILCVAINRSKNNDLFGTMQASGPVQSSGEVYATVKTTSADEVAMLLSVATRVVIVPGYGLAVAQAQHAVRELSELLTAAGTTVEFGIHPVAGRMPGHMNVLLAEAEIPYEALKEMAVINSEIDQVDVAIVVGANDVVNPEARTNPNSPIAGMPTIDVDKARTVIVIKRSLSPGFA
;
A
#
# COMPACT_ATOMS: atom_id res chain seq x y z
N GLY A 1 24.48 -1.20 6.14
CA GLY A 1 23.86 -1.44 7.47
C GLY A 1 23.02 -0.26 7.95
N ALA A 2 23.56 0.97 7.92
CA ALA A 2 22.85 2.16 8.41
C ALA A 2 21.60 2.51 7.56
N GLN A 3 21.69 2.41 6.25
CA GLN A 3 20.58 2.73 5.35
C GLN A 3 19.36 1.80 5.53
N ILE A 4 19.60 0.51 5.80
CA ILE A 4 18.51 -0.45 6.06
C ILE A 4 17.82 -0.13 7.39
N SER A 5 18.58 0.29 8.39
CA SER A 5 18.03 0.69 9.69
C SER A 5 17.12 1.92 9.57
N ASP A 6 17.54 2.92 8.80
CA ASP A 6 16.76 4.15 8.60
C ASP A 6 15.47 3.86 7.81
N SER A 7 15.56 3.02 6.79
CA SER A 7 14.37 2.57 6.03
C SER A 7 13.38 1.82 6.92
N GLY A 8 13.88 0.96 7.81
CA GLY A 8 13.05 0.24 8.77
C GLY A 8 12.33 1.17 9.75
N VAL A 9 13.00 2.21 10.24
CA VAL A 9 12.40 3.21 11.14
C VAL A 9 11.29 3.99 10.44
N ILE A 10 11.52 4.43 9.21
CA ILE A 10 10.53 5.17 8.42
C ILE A 10 9.33 4.29 8.13
N LEU A 11 9.54 3.06 7.69
CA LEU A 11 8.45 2.12 7.40
C LEU A 11 7.62 1.80 8.66
N THR A 12 8.27 1.61 9.82
CA THR A 12 7.59 1.44 11.10
C THR A 12 6.75 2.67 11.44
N LYS A 13 7.27 3.87 11.20
CA LYS A 13 6.56 5.12 11.42
C LYS A 13 5.33 5.24 10.52
N ILE A 14 5.45 4.89 9.23
CA ILE A 14 4.33 4.85 8.30
C ILE A 14 3.26 3.85 8.77
N LEU A 15 3.67 2.64 9.15
CA LEU A 15 2.78 1.62 9.69
C LEU A 15 2.05 2.11 10.93
N CYS A 16 2.75 2.70 11.90
CA CYS A 16 2.16 3.24 13.13
C CYS A 16 1.15 4.35 12.84
N VAL A 17 1.41 5.23 11.87
CA VAL A 17 0.48 6.28 11.47
C VAL A 17 -0.74 5.69 10.77
N ALA A 18 -0.53 4.76 9.83
CA ALA A 18 -1.61 4.12 9.07
C ALA A 18 -2.54 3.28 9.98
N ILE A 19 -1.99 2.59 10.98
CA ILE A 19 -2.72 1.76 11.94
C ILE A 19 -3.24 2.59 13.12
N ASN A 20 -2.78 3.83 13.30
CA ASN A 20 -3.08 4.68 14.45
C ASN A 20 -2.68 4.04 15.80
N ARG A 21 -1.50 3.42 15.84
CA ARG A 21 -0.92 2.76 17.01
C ARG A 21 0.47 3.31 17.30
N SER A 22 0.89 3.25 18.55
CA SER A 22 2.26 3.65 18.92
C SER A 22 3.26 2.54 18.58
N LYS A 23 4.51 2.92 18.27
CA LYS A 23 5.61 1.98 18.00
C LYS A 23 5.78 0.92 19.11
N ASN A 24 5.62 1.32 20.36
CA ASN A 24 5.78 0.41 21.49
C ASN A 24 4.69 -0.67 21.53
N ASN A 25 3.49 -0.35 21.06
CA ASN A 25 2.39 -1.30 21.02
C ASN A 25 2.58 -2.35 19.92
N ASP A 26 3.22 -1.98 18.80
CA ASP A 26 3.49 -2.91 17.70
C ASP A 26 4.70 -3.82 17.99
N LEU A 27 5.69 -3.32 18.74
CA LEU A 27 6.87 -4.09 19.12
C LEU A 27 6.62 -5.05 20.30
N PHE A 28 5.73 -4.70 21.21
CA PHE A 28 5.50 -5.44 22.45
C PHE A 28 4.06 -5.91 22.65
N GLY A 29 3.15 -5.50 21.80
CA GLY A 29 1.74 -5.91 21.85
C GLY A 29 1.54 -7.31 21.29
N THR A 30 1.03 -8.22 22.10
CA THR A 30 0.47 -9.47 21.58
C THR A 30 -0.77 -9.15 20.74
N MET A 31 -0.78 -9.57 19.49
CA MET A 31 -1.98 -9.53 18.67
C MET A 31 -3.04 -10.46 19.28
N GLN A 32 -3.93 -9.92 20.10
CA GLN A 32 -5.16 -10.61 20.38
C GLN A 32 -6.08 -10.51 19.16
N ALA A 33 -6.30 -11.62 18.52
CA ALA A 33 -7.35 -11.77 17.55
C ALA A 33 -8.70 -11.53 18.25
N SER A 34 -9.22 -10.33 18.16
CA SER A 34 -10.54 -9.99 18.69
C SER A 34 -11.62 -10.40 17.70
N GLY A 35 -12.26 -11.53 18.00
CA GLY A 35 -13.61 -11.89 17.60
C GLY A 35 -13.82 -12.42 16.20
N PRO A 36 -14.78 -13.32 16.02
CA PRO A 36 -15.10 -13.90 14.72
C PRO A 36 -15.81 -12.87 13.85
N VAL A 37 -15.10 -12.40 12.83
CA VAL A 37 -15.75 -11.70 11.70
C VAL A 37 -16.36 -12.77 10.81
N GLN A 38 -17.68 -12.85 10.84
CA GLN A 38 -18.43 -13.74 9.97
C GLN A 38 -18.28 -13.35 8.50
N SER A 39 -17.97 -14.36 7.68
CA SER A 39 -18.22 -14.44 6.23
C SER A 39 -17.51 -13.44 5.28
N SER A 40 -16.20 -13.49 5.26
CA SER A 40 -15.37 -13.32 4.05
C SER A 40 -14.10 -14.16 4.18
N GLY A 41 -14.26 -15.32 4.78
CA GLY A 41 -13.20 -16.13 5.39
C GLY A 41 -12.23 -16.83 4.44
N GLU A 42 -12.43 -16.81 3.12
CA GLU A 42 -11.54 -17.59 2.23
C GLU A 42 -10.41 -16.74 1.62
N VAL A 43 -10.62 -15.45 1.42
CA VAL A 43 -9.61 -14.57 0.81
C VAL A 43 -8.50 -14.19 1.80
N TYR A 44 -8.80 -14.15 3.08
CA TYR A 44 -7.83 -13.76 4.12
C TYR A 44 -7.03 -14.93 4.73
N ALA A 45 -7.34 -16.17 4.38
CA ALA A 45 -6.64 -17.36 4.89
C ALA A 45 -5.15 -17.41 4.48
N THR A 46 -4.77 -16.68 3.45
CA THR A 46 -3.39 -16.62 2.92
C THR A 46 -2.63 -15.35 3.30
N VAL A 47 -3.26 -14.43 4.06
CA VAL A 47 -2.59 -13.19 4.47
C VAL A 47 -1.61 -13.47 5.59
N LYS A 48 -0.33 -13.23 5.33
CA LYS A 48 0.74 -13.32 6.32
C LYS A 48 0.98 -11.94 6.92
N THR A 49 0.90 -11.86 8.24
CA THR A 49 1.33 -10.66 8.97
C THR A 49 2.85 -10.55 8.93
N THR A 50 3.37 -9.39 8.64
CA THR A 50 4.80 -9.11 8.54
C THR A 50 5.20 -7.94 9.42
N SER A 51 6.50 -7.77 9.62
CA SER A 51 7.09 -6.66 10.36
C SER A 51 7.73 -5.64 9.42
N ALA A 52 7.99 -4.44 9.95
CA ALA A 52 8.69 -3.39 9.20
C ALA A 52 10.11 -3.84 8.78
N ASP A 53 10.80 -4.62 9.61
CA ASP A 53 12.14 -5.11 9.31
C ASP A 53 12.13 -6.13 8.16
N GLU A 54 11.16 -7.04 8.13
CA GLU A 54 10.98 -7.98 7.02
C GLU A 54 10.67 -7.27 5.71
N VAL A 55 9.83 -6.25 5.75
CA VAL A 55 9.51 -5.43 4.59
C VAL A 55 10.73 -4.64 4.12
N ALA A 56 11.51 -4.08 5.02
CA ALA A 56 12.75 -3.39 4.68
C ALA A 56 13.75 -4.31 3.99
N MET A 57 13.87 -5.57 4.41
CA MET A 57 14.70 -6.56 3.75
C MET A 57 14.19 -6.89 2.33
N LEU A 58 12.88 -7.04 2.15
CA LEU A 58 12.28 -7.25 0.83
C LEU A 58 12.54 -6.06 -0.11
N LEU A 59 12.40 -4.85 0.39
CA LEU A 59 12.63 -3.64 -0.38
C LEU A 59 14.11 -3.41 -0.73
N SER A 60 15.04 -3.90 0.10
CA SER A 60 16.47 -3.78 -0.14
C SER A 60 16.96 -4.56 -1.36
N VAL A 61 16.25 -5.60 -1.75
CA VAL A 61 16.57 -6.45 -2.92
C VAL A 61 15.67 -6.17 -4.12
N ALA A 62 14.61 -5.37 -3.95
CA ALA A 62 13.71 -5.01 -5.02
C ALA A 62 14.35 -4.02 -5.99
N THR A 63 14.12 -4.21 -7.28
CA THR A 63 14.59 -3.31 -8.33
C THR A 63 13.50 -2.35 -8.79
N ARG A 64 12.25 -2.76 -8.71
CA ARG A 64 11.08 -1.95 -9.08
C ARG A 64 9.99 -2.09 -8.04
N VAL A 65 9.55 -0.96 -7.50
CA VAL A 65 8.51 -0.85 -6.48
C VAL A 65 7.40 0.06 -6.97
N VAL A 66 6.16 -0.37 -6.83
CA VAL A 66 4.97 0.45 -7.09
C VAL A 66 4.25 0.69 -5.78
N ILE A 67 3.96 1.96 -5.50
CA ILE A 67 3.18 2.37 -4.33
C ILE A 67 1.78 2.75 -4.83
N VAL A 68 0.77 2.12 -4.25
CA VAL A 68 -0.64 2.39 -4.58
C VAL A 68 -1.29 3.11 -3.40
N PRO A 69 -1.45 4.43 -3.51
CA PRO A 69 -2.08 5.22 -2.45
C PRO A 69 -3.61 5.14 -2.53
N GLY A 70 -4.24 5.14 -1.38
CA GLY A 70 -5.69 5.23 -1.26
C GLY A 70 -6.12 6.29 -0.25
N TYR A 71 -7.41 6.37 0.02
CA TYR A 71 -7.98 7.37 0.93
C TYR A 71 -7.41 7.29 2.34
N GLY A 72 -7.07 6.10 2.81
CA GLY A 72 -6.45 5.91 4.13
C GLY A 72 -5.12 6.63 4.28
N LEU A 73 -4.35 6.80 3.22
CA LEU A 73 -3.13 7.60 3.20
C LEU A 73 -3.42 9.08 3.52
N ALA A 74 -4.47 9.63 2.89
CA ALA A 74 -4.91 11.00 3.13
C ALA A 74 -5.39 11.21 4.57
N VAL A 75 -6.19 10.29 5.09
CA VAL A 75 -6.69 10.32 6.48
C VAL A 75 -5.56 10.25 7.50
N ALA A 76 -4.56 9.42 7.23
CA ALA A 76 -3.38 9.28 8.09
C ALA A 76 -2.36 10.43 7.92
N GLN A 77 -2.54 11.30 6.91
CA GLN A 77 -1.59 12.35 6.54
C GLN A 77 -0.15 11.80 6.37
N ALA A 78 -0.04 10.60 5.78
CA ALA A 78 1.21 9.87 5.66
C ALA A 78 1.94 10.11 4.33
N GLN A 79 1.48 11.07 3.50
CA GLN A 79 2.06 11.39 2.20
C GLN A 79 3.54 11.78 2.29
N HIS A 80 3.93 12.53 3.32
CA HIS A 80 5.33 12.92 3.51
C HIS A 80 6.21 11.72 3.90
N ALA A 81 5.69 10.81 4.72
CA ALA A 81 6.42 9.60 5.09
C ALA A 81 6.58 8.64 3.88
N VAL A 82 5.59 8.56 3.01
CA VAL A 82 5.68 7.81 1.75
C VAL A 82 6.70 8.46 0.80
N ARG A 83 6.77 9.78 0.75
CA ARG A 83 7.82 10.49 0.01
C ARG A 83 9.20 10.13 0.53
N GLU A 84 9.44 10.21 1.84
CA GLU A 84 10.72 9.84 2.45
C GLU A 84 11.12 8.41 2.09
N LEU A 85 10.17 7.46 2.13
CA LEU A 85 10.40 6.08 1.71
C LEU A 85 10.80 6.00 0.24
N SER A 86 10.09 6.70 -0.63
CA SER A 86 10.38 6.78 -2.06
C SER A 86 11.78 7.33 -2.34
N GLU A 87 12.17 8.40 -1.65
CA GLU A 87 13.50 8.99 -1.78
C GLU A 87 14.61 8.03 -1.34
N LEU A 88 14.42 7.33 -0.23
CA LEU A 88 15.40 6.33 0.26
C LEU A 88 15.54 5.15 -0.71
N LEU A 89 14.45 4.65 -1.25
CA LEU A 89 14.48 3.56 -2.22
C LEU A 89 15.16 4.01 -3.52
N THR A 90 14.85 5.21 -3.99
CA THR A 90 15.48 5.78 -5.19
C THR A 90 16.99 5.99 -4.99
N ALA A 91 17.39 6.48 -3.81
CA ALA A 91 18.81 6.62 -3.45
C ALA A 91 19.55 5.27 -3.39
N ALA A 92 18.84 4.20 -3.07
CA ALA A 92 19.37 2.83 -3.08
C ALA A 92 19.40 2.20 -4.50
N GLY A 93 18.94 2.91 -5.53
CA GLY A 93 18.92 2.44 -6.91
C GLY A 93 17.64 1.72 -7.32
N THR A 94 16.59 1.77 -6.50
CA THR A 94 15.28 1.18 -6.80
C THR A 94 14.44 2.16 -7.62
N THR A 95 13.78 1.66 -8.66
CA THR A 95 12.78 2.44 -9.38
C THR A 95 11.48 2.45 -8.60
N VAL A 96 10.99 3.63 -8.21
CA VAL A 96 9.76 3.82 -7.45
C VAL A 96 8.74 4.56 -8.29
N GLU A 97 7.57 3.97 -8.44
CA GLU A 97 6.44 4.55 -9.17
C GLU A 97 5.19 4.53 -8.29
N PHE A 98 4.26 5.43 -8.57
CA PHE A 98 2.98 5.53 -7.87
C PHE A 98 1.85 5.16 -8.82
N GLY A 99 1.14 4.08 -8.51
CA GLY A 99 -0.03 3.65 -9.26
C GLY A 99 -1.28 4.39 -8.79
N ILE A 100 -1.79 5.30 -9.60
CA ILE A 100 -2.93 6.14 -9.25
C ILE A 100 -4.21 5.58 -9.86
N HIS A 101 -5.16 5.27 -9.01
CA HIS A 101 -6.50 4.92 -9.44
C HIS A 101 -7.34 6.20 -9.60
N PRO A 102 -8.11 6.35 -10.69
CA PRO A 102 -8.85 7.60 -10.97
C PRO A 102 -9.90 7.96 -9.93
N VAL A 103 -10.45 6.99 -9.22
CA VAL A 103 -11.45 7.22 -8.16
C VAL A 103 -10.90 6.99 -6.75
N ALA A 104 -9.59 6.81 -6.59
CA ALA A 104 -8.98 6.72 -5.26
C ALA A 104 -9.18 8.03 -4.49
N GLY A 105 -9.63 7.91 -3.23
CA GLY A 105 -9.90 9.05 -2.38
C GLY A 105 -11.37 9.47 -2.41
N ARG A 106 -11.62 10.78 -2.35
CA ARG A 106 -12.96 11.38 -2.22
C ARG A 106 -13.41 12.17 -3.45
N MET A 107 -12.48 12.45 -4.36
CA MET A 107 -12.74 13.21 -5.58
C MET A 107 -11.74 12.80 -6.67
N PRO A 108 -12.09 12.97 -7.95
CA PRO A 108 -11.14 12.71 -9.03
C PRO A 108 -9.84 13.52 -8.85
N GLY A 109 -8.70 12.85 -9.02
CA GLY A 109 -7.39 13.48 -8.86
C GLY A 109 -6.94 13.73 -7.41
N HIS A 110 -7.70 13.27 -6.41
CA HIS A 110 -7.37 13.49 -5.00
C HIS A 110 -5.94 13.03 -4.66
N MET A 111 -5.55 11.83 -5.11
CA MET A 111 -4.21 11.30 -4.84
C MET A 111 -3.12 12.07 -5.58
N ASN A 112 -3.38 12.55 -6.78
CA ASN A 112 -2.43 13.39 -7.51
C ASN A 112 -2.11 14.68 -6.77
N VAL A 113 -3.14 15.37 -6.25
CA VAL A 113 -2.97 16.60 -5.46
C VAL A 113 -2.22 16.33 -4.16
N LEU A 114 -2.59 15.25 -3.45
CA LEU A 114 -1.96 14.87 -2.19
C LEU A 114 -0.47 14.56 -2.35
N LEU A 115 -0.11 13.83 -3.40
CA LEU A 115 1.28 13.47 -3.69
C LEU A 115 2.08 14.67 -4.23
N ALA A 116 1.44 15.56 -4.97
CA ALA A 116 2.04 16.83 -5.39
C ALA A 116 2.32 17.76 -4.19
N GLU A 117 1.43 17.80 -3.20
CA GLU A 117 1.65 18.51 -1.93
C GLU A 117 2.87 17.95 -1.18
N ALA A 118 3.09 16.65 -1.26
CA ALA A 118 4.27 15.99 -0.71
C ALA A 118 5.53 16.17 -1.60
N GLU A 119 5.46 16.96 -2.66
CA GLU A 119 6.56 17.20 -3.60
C GLU A 119 7.08 15.93 -4.31
N ILE A 120 6.22 14.94 -4.50
CA ILE A 120 6.56 13.75 -5.29
C ILE A 120 6.57 14.14 -6.77
N PRO A 121 7.64 13.80 -7.52
CA PRO A 121 7.74 14.16 -8.93
C PRO A 121 6.57 13.61 -9.75
N TYR A 122 6.01 14.44 -10.62
CA TYR A 122 4.86 14.06 -11.45
C TYR A 122 5.15 12.86 -12.37
N GLU A 123 6.40 12.73 -12.80
CA GLU A 123 6.87 11.63 -13.64
C GLU A 123 6.77 10.26 -12.95
N ALA A 124 6.80 10.24 -11.61
CA ALA A 124 6.62 9.03 -10.81
C ALA A 124 5.16 8.61 -10.70
N LEU A 125 4.21 9.51 -11.01
CA LEU A 125 2.78 9.22 -10.96
C LEU A 125 2.34 8.55 -12.25
N LYS A 126 1.90 7.30 -12.16
CA LYS A 126 1.43 6.50 -13.30
C LYS A 126 -0.06 6.22 -13.17
N GLU A 127 -0.77 6.35 -14.27
CA GLU A 127 -2.17 5.98 -14.34
C GLU A 127 -2.37 4.47 -14.23
N MET A 128 -3.52 4.05 -13.75
CA MET A 128 -3.90 2.65 -13.56
C MET A 128 -3.65 1.80 -14.81
N ALA A 129 -4.00 2.29 -16.00
CA ALA A 129 -3.82 1.54 -17.24
C ALA A 129 -2.36 1.23 -17.54
N VAL A 130 -1.47 2.19 -17.27
CA VAL A 130 -0.02 2.03 -17.46
C VAL A 130 0.52 1.02 -16.45
N ILE A 131 0.16 1.17 -15.17
CA ILE A 131 0.60 0.25 -14.12
C ILE A 131 0.12 -1.16 -14.41
N ASN A 132 -1.14 -1.36 -14.77
CA ASN A 132 -1.69 -2.69 -15.05
C ASN A 132 -1.01 -3.38 -16.22
N SER A 133 -0.49 -2.64 -17.19
CA SER A 133 0.25 -3.22 -18.32
C SER A 133 1.64 -3.74 -17.95
N GLU A 134 2.20 -3.27 -16.84
CA GLU A 134 3.57 -3.55 -16.42
C GLU A 134 3.67 -4.18 -15.01
N ILE A 135 2.55 -4.41 -14.35
CA ILE A 135 2.50 -4.84 -12.95
C ILE A 135 3.16 -6.20 -12.71
N ASP A 136 3.17 -7.08 -13.69
CA ASP A 136 3.83 -8.39 -13.62
C ASP A 136 5.37 -8.28 -13.57
N GLN A 137 5.93 -7.13 -13.97
CA GLN A 137 7.35 -6.81 -13.89
C GLN A 137 7.74 -6.13 -12.57
N VAL A 138 6.77 -5.82 -11.72
CA VAL A 138 6.98 -5.15 -10.43
C VAL A 138 7.39 -6.17 -9.38
N ASP A 139 8.50 -5.91 -8.68
CA ASP A 139 9.00 -6.80 -7.63
C ASP A 139 8.16 -6.69 -6.36
N VAL A 140 7.83 -5.47 -5.94
CA VAL A 140 7.02 -5.21 -4.75
C VAL A 140 5.98 -4.14 -5.04
N ALA A 141 4.72 -4.46 -4.77
CA ALA A 141 3.62 -3.51 -4.74
C ALA A 141 3.26 -3.18 -3.29
N ILE A 142 3.29 -1.90 -2.92
CA ILE A 142 2.94 -1.42 -1.59
C ILE A 142 1.60 -0.70 -1.67
N VAL A 143 0.58 -1.28 -1.08
CA VAL A 143 -0.76 -0.68 -1.00
C VAL A 143 -0.89 0.08 0.31
N VAL A 144 -1.09 1.38 0.24
CA VAL A 144 -1.15 2.25 1.43
C VAL A 144 -2.54 2.87 1.55
N GLY A 145 -3.33 2.34 2.46
CA GLY A 145 -4.67 2.86 2.76
C GLY A 145 -5.68 2.75 1.62
N ALA A 146 -5.43 1.91 0.64
CA ALA A 146 -6.39 1.56 -0.41
C ALA A 146 -7.17 0.30 -0.06
N ASN A 147 -8.38 0.15 -0.61
CA ASN A 147 -9.24 -1.00 -0.40
C ASN A 147 -9.84 -1.48 -1.73
N ASP A 148 -10.98 -0.93 -2.13
CA ASP A 148 -11.75 -1.41 -3.27
C ASP A 148 -11.00 -1.27 -4.59
N VAL A 149 -10.17 -0.24 -4.72
CA VAL A 149 -9.37 0.05 -5.92
C VAL A 149 -8.30 -1.00 -6.25
N VAL A 150 -8.00 -1.89 -5.31
CA VAL A 150 -7.06 -3.01 -5.50
C VAL A 150 -7.71 -4.37 -5.22
N ASN A 151 -9.01 -4.41 -4.93
CA ASN A 151 -9.69 -5.64 -4.55
C ASN A 151 -10.00 -6.52 -5.77
N PRO A 152 -9.45 -7.73 -5.85
CA PRO A 152 -9.71 -8.64 -6.97
C PRO A 152 -11.17 -9.11 -7.06
N GLU A 153 -11.98 -8.98 -6.01
CA GLU A 153 -13.41 -9.31 -6.05
C GLU A 153 -14.17 -8.50 -7.09
N ALA A 154 -13.72 -7.31 -7.43
CA ALA A 154 -14.30 -6.51 -8.51
C ALA A 154 -14.31 -7.24 -9.86
N ARG A 155 -13.35 -8.16 -10.06
CA ARG A 155 -13.20 -8.94 -11.30
C ARG A 155 -13.74 -10.37 -11.18
N THR A 156 -13.66 -10.96 -9.99
CA THR A 156 -13.91 -12.40 -9.79
C THR A 156 -15.30 -12.70 -9.28
N ASN A 157 -15.94 -11.75 -8.59
CA ASN A 157 -17.23 -11.97 -7.96
C ASN A 157 -18.31 -11.03 -8.55
N PRO A 158 -19.19 -11.54 -9.44
CA PRO A 158 -20.24 -10.73 -10.06
C PRO A 158 -21.32 -10.25 -9.06
N ASN A 159 -21.38 -10.85 -7.88
CA ASN A 159 -22.33 -10.46 -6.81
C ASN A 159 -21.72 -9.45 -5.82
N SER A 160 -20.45 -9.07 -5.98
CA SER A 160 -19.82 -8.07 -5.15
C SER A 160 -20.40 -6.68 -5.42
N PRO A 161 -20.56 -5.82 -4.39
CA PRO A 161 -20.97 -4.43 -4.58
C PRO A 161 -20.04 -3.62 -5.50
N ILE A 162 -18.80 -4.08 -5.67
CA ILE A 162 -17.77 -3.46 -6.53
C ILE A 162 -17.60 -4.18 -7.87
N ALA A 163 -18.49 -5.12 -8.20
CA ALA A 163 -18.39 -5.90 -9.44
C ALA A 163 -18.33 -4.99 -10.67
N GLY A 164 -17.35 -5.25 -11.55
CA GLY A 164 -17.12 -4.47 -12.76
C GLY A 164 -16.38 -3.15 -12.58
N MET A 165 -16.00 -2.79 -11.35
CA MET A 165 -15.13 -1.65 -11.12
C MET A 165 -13.71 -1.97 -11.63
N PRO A 166 -13.10 -1.09 -12.43
CA PRO A 166 -11.69 -1.26 -12.79
C PRO A 166 -10.82 -1.17 -11.54
N THR A 167 -9.80 -2.00 -11.46
CA THR A 167 -8.88 -2.08 -10.31
C THR A 167 -7.43 -2.05 -10.76
N ILE A 168 -6.53 -1.68 -9.84
CA ILE A 168 -5.10 -1.90 -10.04
C ILE A 168 -4.81 -3.36 -9.66
N ASP A 169 -4.23 -4.10 -10.60
CA ASP A 169 -4.02 -5.55 -10.52
C ASP A 169 -2.78 -5.89 -9.66
N VAL A 170 -2.71 -5.38 -8.44
CA VAL A 170 -1.53 -5.58 -7.54
C VAL A 170 -1.24 -7.05 -7.27
N ASP A 171 -2.25 -7.90 -7.35
CA ASP A 171 -2.13 -9.35 -7.19
C ASP A 171 -1.21 -10.02 -8.22
N LYS A 172 -0.93 -9.35 -9.34
CA LYS A 172 0.01 -9.83 -10.37
C LYS A 172 1.47 -9.45 -10.08
N ALA A 173 1.74 -8.56 -9.12
CA ALA A 173 3.09 -8.27 -8.68
C ALA A 173 3.69 -9.48 -7.94
N ARG A 174 5.01 -9.58 -7.92
CA ARG A 174 5.70 -10.71 -7.25
C ARG A 174 5.42 -10.76 -5.76
N THR A 175 5.43 -9.61 -5.10
CA THR A 175 5.12 -9.47 -3.68
C THR A 175 4.20 -8.28 -3.48
N VAL A 176 3.16 -8.46 -2.67
CA VAL A 176 2.21 -7.39 -2.33
C VAL A 176 2.26 -7.14 -0.83
N ILE A 177 2.47 -5.89 -0.46
CA ILE A 177 2.47 -5.44 0.92
C ILE A 177 1.29 -4.49 1.12
N VAL A 178 0.43 -4.81 2.08
CA VAL A 178 -0.75 -3.99 2.36
C VAL A 178 -0.60 -3.31 3.72
N ILE A 179 -0.64 -1.99 3.72
CA ILE A 179 -0.63 -1.16 4.92
C ILE A 179 -2.04 -0.62 5.11
N LYS A 180 -2.75 -1.20 6.07
CA LYS A 180 -4.16 -0.94 6.30
C LYS A 180 -4.50 -0.99 7.79
N ARG A 181 -5.35 -0.08 8.24
CA ARG A 181 -5.78 -0.03 9.64
C ARG A 181 -6.69 -1.18 10.04
N SER A 182 -7.57 -1.60 9.16
CA SER A 182 -8.49 -2.71 9.39
C SER A 182 -8.74 -3.49 8.10
N LEU A 183 -9.11 -4.76 8.25
CA LEU A 183 -9.48 -5.63 7.13
C LEU A 183 -10.97 -5.53 6.79
N SER A 184 -11.71 -4.62 7.42
CA SER A 184 -13.13 -4.40 7.12
C SER A 184 -13.31 -3.91 5.69
N PRO A 185 -14.39 -4.33 5.02
CA PRO A 185 -14.78 -3.72 3.75
C PRO A 185 -15.01 -2.23 3.96
N GLY A 186 -14.56 -1.43 3.04
CA GLY A 186 -14.60 0.02 3.16
C GLY A 186 -14.55 0.70 1.81
N PHE A 187 -14.77 1.99 1.81
CA PHE A 187 -14.75 2.80 0.61
C PHE A 187 -13.35 2.90 -0.02
N ALA A 188 -13.34 3.14 -1.34
CA ALA A 188 -12.16 3.31 -2.18
C ALA A 188 -11.16 4.35 -1.66
#